data_f426d28e8b194ea9876a5c41e8ee6f54
#
_entry.id   f426d28e8b194ea9876a5c41e8ee6f54
#
_cell.length_a   1.000
_cell.length_b   1.000
_cell.length_c   1.000
_cell.angle_alpha   90.00
_cell.angle_beta   90.00
_cell.angle_gamma   90.00
#
_symmetry.space_group_name_H-M   'P 1'
#
loop_
_entity.id
_entity.type
_entity.pdbx_description
1 polymer ?
#
loop_
_entity_poly.entity_id
_entity_poly.type
_entity_poly.pdbx_seq_one_letter_code
_entity_poly.pdbx_strand_id
1 'polypeptide(L)'
;MLTKADDYPIHQLPIPVSEVGSERNFYDRYFFNGYNQEGDIFFAVALCLYPNLNIMDGSFVFVYEGIQHNYRYSRILDQERLNTRVGALEVQVIEPLKELRAVSYTHLTLPTKA
;
A
#
# COMPACT_ATOMS: atom_id res chain seq x y z
N MET A 1 -0.55 6.57 -23.76
CA MET A 1 0.33 7.42 -22.93
C MET A 1 0.28 6.95 -21.49
N LEU A 2 1.43 6.72 -20.88
CA LEU A 2 1.50 6.32 -19.49
C LEU A 2 1.31 7.52 -18.58
N THR A 3 0.49 7.35 -17.57
CA THR A 3 0.29 8.34 -16.51
C THR A 3 0.40 7.67 -15.15
N LYS A 4 0.45 8.45 -14.09
CA LYS A 4 0.45 7.90 -12.73
C LYS A 4 -0.77 7.03 -12.45
N ALA A 5 -1.88 7.27 -13.14
CA ALA A 5 -3.10 6.49 -12.98
C ALA A 5 -2.90 5.02 -13.36
N ASP A 6 -1.91 4.71 -14.20
CA ASP A 6 -1.61 3.32 -14.57
C ASP A 6 -1.07 2.51 -13.39
N ASP A 7 -0.56 3.18 -12.36
CA ASP A 7 -0.05 2.51 -11.15
C ASP A 7 -0.94 2.71 -9.92
N TYR A 8 -1.96 3.57 -10.01
CA TYR A 8 -2.88 3.72 -8.88
C TYR A 8 -3.87 2.56 -8.82
N PRO A 9 -4.38 2.24 -7.62
CA PRO A 9 -5.43 1.23 -7.49
C PRO A 9 -6.62 1.54 -8.37
N ILE A 10 -7.25 0.50 -8.92
CA ILE A 10 -8.33 0.60 -9.90
C ILE A 10 -7.84 1.39 -11.12
N HIS A 11 -6.70 0.98 -11.62
CA HIS A 11 -5.81 1.81 -12.43
C HIS A 11 -6.14 1.85 -13.91
N GLN A 12 -6.81 0.91 -14.44
CA GLN A 12 -6.96 0.82 -15.91
C GLN A 12 -7.88 1.89 -16.50
N LEU A 13 -8.73 2.49 -15.69
CA LEU A 13 -9.64 3.54 -16.11
C LEU A 13 -9.60 4.68 -15.10
N PRO A 14 -9.49 5.93 -15.56
CA PRO A 14 -9.50 7.07 -14.66
C PRO A 14 -10.93 7.44 -14.23
N ILE A 15 -11.67 6.48 -13.72
CA ILE A 15 -13.06 6.67 -13.31
C ILE A 15 -13.15 6.85 -11.79
N PRO A 16 -14.22 7.48 -11.31
CA PRO A 16 -14.48 7.56 -9.87
C PRO A 16 -14.59 6.17 -9.24
N VAL A 17 -14.18 6.05 -7.98
CA VAL A 17 -14.22 4.81 -7.24
C VAL A 17 -15.64 4.23 -7.19
N SER A 18 -16.65 5.08 -7.17
CA SER A 18 -18.05 4.67 -7.14
C SER A 18 -18.52 3.93 -8.38
N GLU A 19 -17.74 3.98 -9.45
CA GLU A 19 -18.13 3.36 -10.74
C GLU A 19 -17.44 2.05 -11.04
N VAL A 20 -16.65 1.51 -10.11
CA VAL A 20 -15.78 0.37 -10.40
C VAL A 20 -16.47 -0.99 -10.33
N GLY A 21 -17.65 -1.07 -9.81
CA GLY A 21 -18.37 -2.33 -9.70
C GLY A 21 -19.33 -2.31 -8.53
N SER A 22 -20.22 -3.30 -8.47
CA SER A 22 -21.28 -3.35 -7.46
C SER A 22 -21.09 -4.42 -6.41
N GLU A 23 -20.12 -5.30 -6.55
CA GLU A 23 -19.86 -6.32 -5.54
C GLU A 23 -19.40 -5.70 -4.24
N ARG A 24 -20.03 -6.12 -3.13
CA ARG A 24 -19.72 -5.58 -1.81
C ARG A 24 -18.24 -5.71 -1.47
N ASN A 25 -17.63 -6.84 -1.79
CA ASN A 25 -16.25 -7.15 -1.42
C ASN A 25 -15.25 -6.86 -2.52
N PHE A 26 -15.63 -6.14 -3.56
CA PHE A 26 -14.69 -5.72 -4.59
C PHE A 26 -13.53 -4.96 -3.96
N TYR A 27 -12.31 -5.31 -4.34
CA TYR A 27 -11.12 -4.61 -3.86
C TYR A 27 -10.02 -4.61 -4.91
N ASP A 28 -9.11 -3.67 -4.77
CA ASP A 28 -7.84 -3.65 -5.45
C ASP A 28 -6.75 -3.32 -4.43
N ARG A 29 -5.51 -3.69 -4.71
CA ARG A 29 -4.44 -3.52 -3.74
C ARG A 29 -3.08 -3.37 -4.38
N TYR A 30 -2.19 -2.68 -3.66
CA TYR A 30 -0.76 -2.90 -3.79
C TYR A 30 -0.33 -4.00 -2.83
N PHE A 31 0.62 -4.80 -3.27
CA PHE A 31 1.27 -5.76 -2.40
C PHE A 31 2.75 -5.84 -2.77
N PHE A 32 3.60 -5.59 -1.78
CA PHE A 32 5.05 -5.70 -1.95
C PHE A 32 5.62 -6.56 -0.84
N ASN A 33 6.63 -7.36 -1.15
CA ASN A 33 7.39 -8.05 -0.14
C ASN A 33 8.84 -8.15 -0.57
N GLY A 34 9.69 -8.46 0.41
CA GLY A 34 11.10 -8.61 0.13
C GLY A 34 11.86 -9.12 1.34
N TYR A 35 13.07 -9.50 1.10
CA TYR A 35 13.99 -9.93 2.14
C TYR A 35 15.41 -9.59 1.70
N ASN A 36 16.31 -9.47 2.70
CA ASN A 36 17.70 -9.21 2.39
C ASN A 36 18.43 -10.48 1.96
N GLN A 37 19.65 -10.31 1.49
CA GLN A 37 20.46 -11.42 0.96
C GLN A 37 20.73 -12.49 2.02
N GLU A 38 20.94 -12.09 3.25
CA GLU A 38 21.19 -12.99 4.38
C GLU A 38 19.94 -13.71 4.88
N GLY A 39 18.75 -13.22 4.51
CA GLY A 39 17.49 -13.84 4.91
C GLY A 39 17.08 -13.59 6.35
N ASP A 40 17.70 -12.61 7.02
CA ASP A 40 17.36 -12.26 8.41
C ASP A 40 16.39 -11.08 8.51
N ILE A 41 16.11 -10.42 7.40
CA ILE A 41 15.12 -9.34 7.33
C ILE A 41 14.08 -9.71 6.28
N PHE A 42 12.81 -9.58 6.65
CA PHE A 42 11.69 -9.77 5.75
C PHE A 42 10.69 -8.65 5.96
N PHE A 43 10.09 -8.17 4.87
CA PHE A 43 8.99 -7.22 4.98
C PHE A 43 7.86 -7.57 4.01
N ALA A 44 6.66 -7.15 4.36
CA ALA A 44 5.51 -7.20 3.48
C ALA A 44 4.67 -5.94 3.71
N VAL A 45 4.19 -5.36 2.61
CA VAL A 45 3.37 -4.16 2.62
C VAL A 45 2.15 -4.42 1.76
N ALA A 46 0.97 -4.12 2.28
CA ALA A 46 -0.27 -4.16 1.54
C ALA A 46 -1.05 -2.87 1.76
N LEU A 47 -1.56 -2.29 0.70
CA LEU A 47 -2.48 -1.16 0.76
C LEU A 47 -3.67 -1.50 -0.12
N CYS A 48 -4.82 -1.61 0.49
CA CYS A 48 -6.02 -2.15 -0.13
C CYS A 48 -7.15 -1.13 -0.14
N LEU A 49 -7.86 -1.04 -1.27
CA LEU A 49 -9.05 -0.22 -1.40
C LEU A 49 -10.26 -1.12 -1.54
N TYR A 50 -11.30 -0.85 -0.75
CA TYR A 50 -12.59 -1.53 -0.81
C TYR A 50 -13.66 -0.48 -1.12
N PRO A 51 -13.90 -0.18 -2.41
CA PRO A 51 -14.76 0.95 -2.77
C PRO A 51 -16.19 0.83 -2.26
N ASN A 52 -16.76 -0.36 -2.33
CA ASN A 52 -18.16 -0.54 -1.95
C ASN A 52 -18.37 -0.66 -0.44
N LEU A 53 -17.28 -0.75 0.32
CA LEU A 53 -17.29 -0.66 1.78
C LEU A 53 -16.81 0.71 2.26
N ASN A 54 -16.32 1.54 1.35
CA ASN A 54 -15.78 2.86 1.63
C ASN A 54 -14.60 2.82 2.60
N ILE A 55 -13.70 1.86 2.39
CA ILE A 55 -12.56 1.63 3.29
C ILE A 55 -11.26 1.56 2.49
N MET A 56 -10.21 2.14 3.04
CA MET A 56 -8.83 1.90 2.66
C MET A 56 -8.08 1.30 3.85
N ASP A 57 -7.49 0.12 3.65
CA ASP A 57 -6.70 -0.56 4.66
C ASP A 57 -5.24 -0.58 4.27
N GLY A 58 -4.37 -0.53 5.27
CA GLY A 58 -2.94 -0.73 5.08
C GLY A 58 -2.38 -1.66 6.13
N SER A 59 -1.43 -2.49 5.74
CA SER A 59 -0.68 -3.30 6.68
C SER A 59 0.80 -3.33 6.30
N PHE A 60 1.63 -3.34 7.33
CA PHE A 60 3.07 -3.45 7.20
C PHE A 60 3.56 -4.51 8.18
N VAL A 61 4.30 -5.48 7.67
CA VAL A 61 4.92 -6.53 8.47
C VAL A 61 6.42 -6.43 8.28
N PHE A 62 7.15 -6.45 9.39
CA PHE A 62 8.60 -6.39 9.36
C PHE A 62 9.15 -7.42 10.33
N VAL A 63 10.06 -8.27 9.85
CA VAL A 63 10.73 -9.29 10.67
C VAL A 63 12.21 -8.95 10.74
N TYR A 64 12.72 -8.81 11.95
CA TYR A 64 14.12 -8.52 12.21
C TYR A 64 14.53 -9.19 13.52
N GLU A 65 15.68 -9.83 13.51
CA GLU A 65 16.21 -10.56 14.69
C GLU A 65 15.22 -11.57 15.26
N GLY A 66 14.46 -12.23 14.37
CA GLY A 66 13.48 -13.23 14.79
C GLY A 66 12.20 -12.66 15.37
N ILE A 67 12.05 -11.34 15.41
CA ILE A 67 10.87 -10.68 15.96
C ILE A 67 10.03 -10.11 14.81
N GLN A 68 8.74 -10.42 14.80
CA GLN A 68 7.82 -9.90 13.83
C GLN A 68 7.08 -8.68 14.38
N HIS A 69 7.13 -7.60 13.63
CA HIS A 69 6.41 -6.36 13.94
C HIS A 69 5.28 -6.20 12.95
N ASN A 70 4.06 -6.00 13.44
CA ASN A 70 2.86 -5.84 12.62
C ASN A 70 2.25 -4.48 12.87
N TYR A 71 1.93 -3.77 11.78
CA TYR A 71 1.26 -2.47 11.83
C TYR A 71 0.07 -2.53 10.91
N ARG A 72 -1.09 -2.10 11.40
CA ARG A 72 -2.33 -2.10 10.64
C ARG A 72 -3.01 -0.75 10.77
N TYR A 73 -3.52 -0.26 9.65
CA TYR A 73 -4.18 1.03 9.56
C TYR A 73 -5.43 0.91 8.72
N SER A 74 -6.41 1.76 9.01
CA SER A 74 -7.64 1.78 8.25
C SER A 74 -8.18 3.21 8.25
N ARG A 75 -8.82 3.59 7.15
CA ARG A 75 -9.53 4.87 7.06
C ARG A 75 -10.72 4.77 6.13
N ILE A 76 -11.62 5.74 6.22
CA ILE A 76 -12.67 5.91 5.23
C ILE A 76 -12.03 6.31 3.91
N LEU A 77 -12.39 5.63 2.82
CA LEU A 77 -11.83 5.87 1.50
C LEU A 77 -12.31 7.20 0.91
N ASP A 78 -13.60 7.46 1.02
CA ASP A 78 -14.24 8.72 0.62
C ASP A 78 -13.92 9.09 -0.84
N GLN A 79 -13.79 8.08 -1.70
CA GLN A 79 -13.45 8.19 -3.12
C GLN A 79 -12.04 8.71 -3.43
N GLU A 80 -11.22 8.86 -2.41
CA GLU A 80 -9.86 9.37 -2.53
C GLU A 80 -8.87 8.27 -2.88
N ARG A 81 -9.06 7.62 -4.04
CA ARG A 81 -8.20 6.50 -4.45
C ARG A 81 -6.78 6.93 -4.83
N LEU A 82 -6.60 8.20 -5.17
CA LEU A 82 -5.29 8.72 -5.54
C LEU A 82 -4.45 9.13 -4.33
N ASN A 83 -5.09 9.31 -3.18
CA ASN A 83 -4.40 9.55 -1.92
C ASN A 83 -4.08 8.20 -1.28
N THR A 84 -2.95 7.62 -1.65
CA THR A 84 -2.56 6.27 -1.25
C THR A 84 -1.81 6.28 0.07
N ARG A 85 -2.40 6.92 1.07
CA ARG A 85 -1.89 6.96 2.43
C ARG A 85 -2.97 6.54 3.42
N VAL A 86 -2.61 5.65 4.32
CA VAL A 86 -3.46 5.22 5.41
C VAL A 86 -2.62 5.13 6.68
N GLY A 87 -2.97 5.95 7.69
CA GLY A 87 -2.16 6.05 8.89
C GLY A 87 -0.72 6.44 8.57
N ALA A 88 0.22 5.65 9.04
CA ALA A 88 1.64 5.88 8.80
C ALA A 88 2.16 5.21 7.53
N LEU A 89 1.32 4.55 6.76
CA LEU A 89 1.72 3.85 5.55
C LEU A 89 1.33 4.67 4.32
N GLU A 90 2.27 4.80 3.39
CA GLU A 90 2.03 5.49 2.12
C GLU A 90 2.71 4.75 0.98
N VAL A 91 2.00 4.64 -0.15
CA VAL A 91 2.58 4.18 -1.41
C VAL A 91 2.59 5.33 -2.39
N GLN A 92 3.75 5.66 -2.92
CA GLN A 92 3.96 6.77 -3.83
C GLN A 92 4.28 6.25 -5.23
N VAL A 93 3.57 6.75 -6.24
CA VAL A 93 3.92 6.50 -7.63
C VAL A 93 4.95 7.55 -8.03
N ILE A 94 6.21 7.12 -8.16
CA ILE A 94 7.29 8.02 -8.53
C ILE A 94 7.35 8.16 -10.05
N GLU A 95 7.39 7.05 -10.76
CA GLU A 95 7.35 7.04 -12.22
C GLU A 95 6.44 5.90 -12.68
N PRO A 96 5.38 6.18 -13.46
CA PRO A 96 4.39 5.17 -13.83
C PRO A 96 5.03 3.94 -14.47
N LEU A 97 4.70 2.77 -13.93
CA LEU A 97 5.15 1.45 -14.36
C LEU A 97 6.67 1.25 -14.26
N LYS A 98 7.38 2.14 -13.57
CA LYS A 98 8.82 2.03 -13.40
C LYS A 98 9.25 2.08 -11.94
N GLU A 99 8.71 3.00 -11.14
CA GLU A 99 9.15 3.17 -9.76
C GLU A 99 7.98 3.49 -8.84
N LEU A 100 7.84 2.67 -7.80
CA LEU A 100 6.94 2.89 -6.68
C LEU A 100 7.76 2.98 -5.41
N ARG A 101 7.30 3.80 -4.47
CA ARG A 101 7.92 3.92 -3.16
C ARG A 101 6.87 3.62 -2.09
N ALA A 102 7.16 2.66 -1.23
CA ALA A 102 6.34 2.37 -0.07
C ALA A 102 7.06 2.90 1.17
N VAL A 103 6.36 3.69 1.97
CA VAL A 103 6.93 4.31 3.15
C VAL A 103 6.05 4.00 4.35
N SER A 104 6.68 3.60 5.44
CA SER A 104 5.99 3.43 6.72
C SER A 104 6.61 4.38 7.73
N TYR A 105 5.82 5.36 8.19
CA TYR A 105 6.25 6.35 9.18
C TYR A 105 5.99 5.81 10.58
N THR A 106 6.58 4.68 10.91
CA THR A 106 6.41 4.04 12.21
C THR A 106 7.41 4.61 13.20
N HIS A 107 7.16 4.36 14.50
CA HIS A 107 8.12 4.67 15.55
C HIS A 107 9.17 3.55 15.71
N LEU A 108 9.17 2.57 14.84
CA LEU A 108 10.14 1.50 14.86
C LEU A 108 11.50 2.07 14.45
N THR A 109 12.46 2.01 15.36
CA THR A 109 13.84 2.38 15.07
C THR A 109 14.61 1.12 14.71
N LEU A 110 15.09 1.07 13.47
CA LEU A 110 15.95 -0.02 13.02
C LEU A 110 17.40 0.37 13.23
N PRO A 111 18.26 -0.58 13.66
CA PRO A 111 19.68 -0.34 13.59
C PRO A 111 20.05 -0.21 12.13
N THR A 112 20.26 1.02 11.69
CA THR A 112 20.74 1.29 10.35
C THR A 112 22.25 1.22 10.35
N LYS A 113 22.76 0.33 9.55
CA LYS A 113 24.17 0.44 9.16
C LYS A 113 24.21 1.34 7.94
N ALA A 114 24.89 2.40 8.10
CA ALA A 114 25.16 3.28 6.98
C ALA A 114 25.92 2.53 5.89
#